data_cd1a047c8c75dde5111eb96bd4b64c02
#
_entry.id   cd1a047c8c75dde5111eb96bd4b64c02
#
_cell.length_a   1.000
_cell.length_b   1.000
_cell.length_c   1.000
_cell.angle_alpha   90.00
_cell.angle_beta   90.00
_cell.angle_gamma   90.00
#
_symmetry.space_group_name_H-M   'P 1'
#
loop_
_entity.id
_entity.type
_entity.pdbx_description
1 polymer ?
#
loop_
_entity_poly.entity_id
_entity_poly.type
_entity_poly.pdbx_seq_one_letter_code
_entity_poly.pdbx_strand_id
1 'polypeptide(L)'
;MINIENESEGLKKSIFEFFRMKLPKNYEDLNFDIKIKIEDQNVFISIFGDKIKVSERLRLRDEKAHFAIKRYLFDLFSKGENFDPSFGILTGVRPLKLISKVFEGSSYDESLKILWDKYRIGNEEADFLYKIYKNQEDLRLNSNLKNYNVYVHIPFCPSRCLYCSFDTTIENKGKMDLYTKNLTYDINSYELEFSKEPNSIYIGGGTPTSIGLDNLEKIIDSLIKKFGHTREFTVECGRIDSLSLEILKMLKDKGVNRISLNPQTFNEEVINKLNRVSNKDFCFWFDKAREFGFETINMDLIMGLPGEDKASILDSIKKAIDFSPENITLHTLALKNGSKLFENSYHNDEDFGNLLEESKKLLIENNYEPYYLYRQKKSVISSENIGYAKKGHASVYNIVMMEELENIIGFGLGASTKILNEKGKFERNLNSKNLEDFLRRR
;
A
#
# COMPACT_ATOMS: atom_id res chain seq x y z
N MET A 1 -5.23 22.19 21.52
CA MET A 1 -4.44 22.44 20.26
C MET A 1 -2.95 22.32 20.56
N ILE A 2 -2.19 21.60 19.73
CA ILE A 2 -0.73 21.52 19.88
C ILE A 2 -0.08 22.66 19.11
N ASN A 3 0.69 23.50 19.77
CA ASN A 3 1.47 24.55 19.14
C ASN A 3 2.97 24.19 19.22
N ILE A 4 3.69 24.27 18.10
CA ILE A 4 5.11 23.90 18.02
C ILE A 4 5.92 25.10 17.54
N GLU A 5 6.73 25.66 18.43
CA GLU A 5 7.65 26.75 18.13
C GLU A 5 9.03 26.20 17.75
N ASN A 6 9.42 26.39 16.51
CA ASN A 6 10.76 26.12 15.98
C ASN A 6 10.95 26.87 14.65
N GLU A 7 12.19 27.16 14.26
CA GLU A 7 12.51 27.83 12.99
C GLU A 7 12.33 26.92 11.76
N SER A 8 12.40 25.59 11.95
CA SER A 8 12.28 24.62 10.86
C SER A 8 10.84 24.12 10.69
N GLU A 9 10.17 24.51 9.62
CA GLU A 9 8.84 24.00 9.25
C GLU A 9 8.83 22.47 9.02
N GLY A 10 9.93 21.91 8.50
CA GLY A 10 10.08 20.45 8.32
C GLY A 10 10.08 19.71 9.66
N LEU A 11 10.70 20.26 10.69
CA LEU A 11 10.72 19.69 12.03
C LEU A 11 9.34 19.79 12.70
N LYS A 12 8.69 20.94 12.62
CA LYS A 12 7.32 21.14 13.13
C LYS A 12 6.38 20.09 12.52
N LYS A 13 6.37 19.97 11.20
CA LYS A 13 5.55 18.99 10.49
C LYS A 13 5.85 17.55 10.94
N SER A 14 7.11 17.20 11.13
CA SER A 14 7.52 15.86 11.55
C SER A 14 7.02 15.51 12.96
N ILE A 15 7.03 16.48 13.89
CA ILE A 15 6.56 16.29 15.27
C ILE A 15 5.03 16.26 15.30
N PHE A 16 4.38 17.13 14.54
CA PHE A 16 2.93 17.16 14.42
C PHE A 16 2.39 15.81 13.89
N GLU A 17 3.02 15.25 12.85
CA GLU A 17 2.71 13.92 12.33
C GLU A 17 2.93 12.81 13.38
N PHE A 18 3.95 12.95 14.22
CA PHE A 18 4.18 12.01 15.31
C PHE A 18 2.99 11.99 16.28
N PHE A 19 2.54 13.13 16.77
CA PHE A 19 1.39 13.19 17.68
C PHE A 19 0.11 12.67 17.04
N ARG A 20 -0.16 13.06 15.79
CA ARG A 20 -1.33 12.61 15.07
C ARG A 20 -1.40 11.09 14.90
N MET A 21 -0.24 10.44 14.77
CA MET A 21 -0.18 8.98 14.62
C MET A 21 -0.13 8.25 15.96
N LYS A 22 0.41 8.88 17.00
CA LYS A 22 0.62 8.24 18.30
C LYS A 22 -0.51 8.48 19.30
N LEU A 23 -1.31 9.51 19.08
CA LEU A 23 -2.45 9.88 19.91
C LEU A 23 -3.71 10.12 19.04
N PRO A 24 -4.11 9.15 18.20
CA PRO A 24 -5.11 9.38 17.15
C PRO A 24 -6.50 9.76 17.71
N LYS A 25 -6.89 9.21 18.86
CA LYS A 25 -8.21 9.48 19.48
C LYS A 25 -8.30 10.81 20.24
N ASN A 26 -7.17 11.31 20.75
CA ASN A 26 -7.15 12.49 21.64
C ASN A 26 -6.34 13.64 21.07
N TYR A 27 -5.91 13.53 19.81
CA TYR A 27 -5.03 14.51 19.21
C TYR A 27 -5.62 15.91 19.17
N GLU A 28 -6.92 16.05 18.87
CA GLU A 28 -7.61 17.34 18.77
C GLU A 28 -7.87 17.97 20.14
N ASP A 29 -7.98 17.15 21.18
CA ASP A 29 -8.22 17.59 22.56
C ASP A 29 -6.95 17.98 23.31
N LEU A 30 -5.79 17.69 22.74
CA LEU A 30 -4.51 18.03 23.35
C LEU A 30 -4.29 19.53 23.32
N ASN A 31 -3.96 20.11 24.48
CA ASN A 31 -3.67 21.52 24.65
C ASN A 31 -2.32 21.68 25.34
N PHE A 32 -1.26 21.85 24.53
CA PHE A 32 0.07 22.18 25.05
C PHE A 32 0.95 22.84 23.97
N ASP A 33 1.89 23.65 24.46
CA ASP A 33 2.92 24.29 23.66
C ASP A 33 4.23 23.51 23.75
N ILE A 34 4.89 23.31 22.61
CA ILE A 34 6.20 22.70 22.51
C ILE A 34 7.17 23.74 21.94
N LYS A 35 8.19 24.12 22.73
CA LYS A 35 9.28 24.98 22.26
C LYS A 35 10.53 24.13 22.04
N ILE A 36 11.13 24.23 20.86
CA ILE A 36 12.30 23.45 20.48
C ILE A 36 13.36 24.43 19.97
N LYS A 37 14.53 24.39 20.59
CA LYS A 37 15.73 25.12 20.17
C LYS A 37 16.85 24.12 19.92
N ILE A 38 17.52 24.23 18.76
CA ILE A 38 18.65 23.38 18.39
C ILE A 38 19.89 24.26 18.37
N GLU A 39 20.87 23.90 19.18
CA GLU A 39 22.16 24.58 19.28
C GLU A 39 23.27 23.54 19.20
N ASP A 40 24.05 23.57 18.14
CA ASP A 40 25.13 22.60 17.85
C ASP A 40 24.61 21.14 17.96
N GLN A 41 25.15 20.41 18.93
CA GLN A 41 24.76 19.00 19.23
C GLN A 41 23.71 18.89 20.34
N ASN A 42 23.01 19.96 20.70
CA ASN A 42 22.01 19.92 21.74
C ASN A 42 20.64 20.33 21.22
N VAL A 43 19.62 19.68 21.73
CA VAL A 43 18.22 20.05 21.54
C VAL A 43 17.63 20.40 22.89
N PHE A 44 17.16 21.63 23.02
CA PHE A 44 16.40 22.06 24.18
C PHE A 44 14.92 21.97 23.83
N ILE A 45 14.19 21.15 24.59
CA ILE A 45 12.75 20.94 24.41
C ILE A 45 12.03 21.36 25.70
N SER A 46 11.01 22.15 25.55
CA SER A 46 10.12 22.53 26.66
C SER A 46 8.67 22.30 26.25
N ILE A 47 7.91 21.64 27.10
CA ILE A 47 6.50 21.30 26.87
C ILE A 47 5.69 21.90 28.03
N PHE A 48 4.71 22.74 27.71
CA PHE A 48 3.85 23.42 28.65
C PHE A 48 2.38 23.17 28.30
N GLY A 49 1.63 22.62 29.23
CA GLY A 49 0.19 22.38 29.10
C GLY A 49 -0.44 22.19 30.48
N ASP A 50 -1.75 22.06 30.53
CA ASP A 50 -2.52 21.98 31.78
C ASP A 50 -2.06 20.84 32.71
N LYS A 51 -1.65 19.70 32.14
CA LYS A 51 -1.24 18.51 32.88
C LYS A 51 0.24 18.14 32.71
N ILE A 52 1.00 18.95 31.96
CA ILE A 52 2.40 18.66 31.66
C ILE A 52 3.24 19.93 31.66
N LYS A 53 4.35 19.91 32.40
CA LYS A 53 5.35 20.98 32.38
C LYS A 53 6.72 20.33 32.50
N VAL A 54 7.43 20.27 31.38
CA VAL A 54 8.73 19.59 31.27
C VAL A 54 9.69 20.45 30.45
N SER A 55 10.96 20.51 30.90
CA SER A 55 12.04 21.07 30.08
C SER A 55 13.24 20.14 30.15
N GLU A 56 13.79 19.78 28.99
CA GLU A 56 14.87 18.80 28.89
C GLU A 56 15.92 19.25 27.86
N ARG A 57 17.16 18.83 28.07
CA ARG A 57 18.27 18.97 27.14
C ARG A 57 18.68 17.62 26.59
N LEU A 58 18.47 17.39 25.31
CA LEU A 58 18.87 16.17 24.60
C LEU A 58 20.20 16.42 23.90
N ARG A 59 21.15 15.48 24.04
CA ARG A 59 22.41 15.52 23.29
C ARG A 59 22.26 14.66 22.03
N LEU A 60 22.57 15.25 20.88
CA LEU A 60 22.59 14.52 19.61
C LEU A 60 23.88 13.68 19.52
N ARG A 61 23.74 12.39 19.22
CA ARG A 61 24.84 11.43 19.02
C ARG A 61 24.83 11.01 17.55
N ASP A 62 25.38 11.87 16.67
CA ASP A 62 25.45 11.61 15.21
C ASP A 62 24.13 11.22 14.56
N GLU A 63 23.04 11.78 15.07
CA GLU A 63 21.68 11.54 14.57
C GLU A 63 20.96 12.84 14.24
N LYS A 64 19.93 12.72 13.38
CA LYS A 64 19.07 13.88 13.08
C LYS A 64 18.21 14.25 14.29
N ALA A 65 18.12 15.52 14.60
CA ALA A 65 17.39 16.05 15.77
C ALA A 65 15.96 15.52 15.89
N HIS A 66 15.24 15.32 14.77
CA HIS A 66 13.87 14.83 14.80
C HIS A 66 13.75 13.40 15.37
N PHE A 67 14.76 12.54 15.26
CA PHE A 67 14.76 11.21 15.87
C PHE A 67 14.93 11.31 17.39
N ALA A 68 15.88 12.09 17.86
CA ALA A 68 16.09 12.31 19.30
C ALA A 68 14.84 12.91 19.97
N ILE A 69 14.23 13.91 19.33
CA ILE A 69 13.00 14.55 19.83
C ILE A 69 11.85 13.55 19.88
N LYS A 70 11.63 12.79 18.82
CA LYS A 70 10.54 11.80 18.79
C LYS A 70 10.72 10.68 19.80
N ARG A 71 11.97 10.22 20.05
CA ARG A 71 12.23 9.25 21.13
C ARG A 71 11.87 9.82 22.49
N TYR A 72 12.31 11.06 22.77
CA TYR A 72 11.96 11.72 24.02
C TYR A 72 10.44 11.85 24.18
N LEU A 73 9.74 12.27 23.14
CA LEU A 73 8.28 12.37 23.15
C LEU A 73 7.61 11.00 23.29
N PHE A 74 8.14 9.96 22.63
CA PHE A 74 7.66 8.61 22.80
C PHE A 74 7.80 8.14 24.25
N ASP A 75 8.98 8.27 24.83
CA ASP A 75 9.26 7.85 26.21
C ASP A 75 8.41 8.63 27.24
N LEU A 76 8.09 9.90 26.93
CA LEU A 76 7.26 10.76 27.77
C LEU A 76 5.76 10.38 27.72
N PHE A 77 5.23 10.10 26.52
CA PHE A 77 3.80 9.91 26.30
C PHE A 77 3.37 8.44 26.24
N SER A 78 4.28 7.49 26.05
CA SER A 78 3.96 6.07 25.88
C SER A 78 3.29 5.40 27.12
N LYS A 79 3.37 6.04 28.28
CA LYS A 79 2.72 5.58 29.52
C LYS A 79 1.29 6.10 29.67
N GLY A 80 0.87 7.00 28.77
CA GLY A 80 -0.46 7.58 28.77
C GLY A 80 -1.51 6.69 28.11
N GLU A 81 -2.77 6.90 28.47
CA GLU A 81 -3.89 6.24 27.81
C GLU A 81 -3.98 6.67 26.33
N ASN A 82 -4.47 5.75 25.48
CA ASN A 82 -4.65 5.97 24.04
C ASN A 82 -3.37 6.29 23.24
N PHE A 83 -2.19 5.94 23.73
CA PHE A 83 -0.95 6.03 22.98
C PHE A 83 -0.78 4.79 22.09
N ASP A 84 -0.55 4.99 20.80
CA ASP A 84 -0.24 3.92 19.84
C ASP A 84 1.28 3.70 19.75
N PRO A 85 1.84 2.61 20.32
CA PRO A 85 3.28 2.34 20.26
C PRO A 85 3.75 1.80 18.91
N SER A 86 2.83 1.42 17.99
CA SER A 86 3.16 0.75 16.71
C SER A 86 4.21 1.51 15.91
N PHE A 87 5.20 0.81 15.39
CA PHE A 87 6.34 1.36 14.66
C PHE A 87 7.18 2.38 15.44
N GLY A 88 7.10 2.36 16.76
CA GLY A 88 7.87 3.25 17.62
C GLY A 88 7.76 4.71 17.21
N ILE A 89 8.88 5.36 16.91
CA ILE A 89 8.92 6.77 16.49
C ILE A 89 8.72 6.99 14.98
N LEU A 90 8.57 5.92 14.19
CA LEU A 90 8.46 6.03 12.75
C LEU A 90 7.06 6.48 12.31
N THR A 91 7.02 7.53 11.49
CA THR A 91 5.80 8.11 10.92
C THR A 91 5.72 7.99 9.40
N GLY A 92 6.68 7.30 8.79
CA GLY A 92 6.73 7.11 7.34
C GLY A 92 5.72 6.08 6.84
N VAL A 93 5.34 6.22 5.56
CA VAL A 93 4.43 5.30 4.87
C VAL A 93 5.07 3.92 4.65
N ARG A 94 6.39 3.86 4.49
CA ARG A 94 7.17 2.65 4.19
C ARG A 94 8.24 2.43 5.25
N PRO A 95 7.86 1.95 6.45
CA PRO A 95 8.80 1.78 7.55
C PRO A 95 9.89 0.75 7.22
N LEU A 96 9.53 -0.33 6.51
CA LEU A 96 10.45 -1.42 6.19
C LEU A 96 11.64 -0.96 5.34
N LYS A 97 11.46 0.03 4.46
CA LYS A 97 12.57 0.62 3.66
C LYS A 97 13.73 1.15 4.53
N LEU A 98 13.43 1.61 5.75
CA LEU A 98 14.45 2.06 6.70
C LEU A 98 14.93 0.91 7.57
N ILE A 99 14.01 0.06 8.02
CA ILE A 99 14.27 -1.05 8.95
C ILE A 99 15.11 -2.14 8.28
N SER A 100 14.88 -2.44 7.00
CA SER A 100 15.66 -3.44 6.26
C SER A 100 17.15 -3.16 6.30
N LYS A 101 17.57 -1.89 6.30
CA LYS A 101 18.99 -1.51 6.42
C LYS A 101 19.60 -1.91 7.77
N VAL A 102 18.79 -2.01 8.81
CA VAL A 102 19.24 -2.50 10.12
C VAL A 102 19.43 -4.02 10.04
N PHE A 103 18.50 -4.74 9.42
CA PHE A 103 18.59 -6.19 9.25
C PHE A 103 19.74 -6.61 8.32
N GLU A 104 20.01 -5.83 7.26
CA GLU A 104 21.11 -6.08 6.33
C GLU A 104 22.50 -5.88 6.97
N GLY A 105 22.62 -4.97 7.94
CA GLY A 105 23.89 -4.55 8.54
C GLY A 105 24.22 -5.16 9.90
N SER A 106 23.35 -6.02 10.47
CA SER A 106 23.49 -6.51 11.85
C SER A 106 22.97 -7.94 11.99
N SER A 107 23.41 -8.65 13.03
CA SER A 107 22.78 -9.89 13.44
C SER A 107 21.34 -9.64 13.92
N TYR A 108 20.54 -10.69 14.01
CA TYR A 108 19.16 -10.57 14.47
C TYR A 108 19.03 -9.89 15.84
N ASP A 109 19.79 -10.36 16.84
CA ASP A 109 19.75 -9.82 18.20
C ASP A 109 20.22 -8.36 18.28
N GLU A 110 21.26 -8.01 17.50
CA GLU A 110 21.72 -6.62 17.39
C GLU A 110 20.64 -5.76 16.72
N SER A 111 19.94 -6.28 15.72
CA SER A 111 18.86 -5.57 15.04
C SER A 111 17.73 -5.24 16.01
N LEU A 112 17.29 -6.19 16.86
CA LEU A 112 16.28 -5.93 17.88
C LEU A 112 16.70 -4.79 18.83
N LYS A 113 17.96 -4.81 19.29
CA LYS A 113 18.51 -3.76 20.14
C LYS A 113 18.54 -2.40 19.43
N ILE A 114 19.00 -2.35 18.17
CA ILE A 114 19.04 -1.12 17.38
C ILE A 114 17.62 -0.59 17.14
N LEU A 115 16.66 -1.46 16.83
CA LEU A 115 15.27 -1.08 16.59
C LEU A 115 14.62 -0.49 17.84
N TRP A 116 14.88 -1.05 19.00
CA TRP A 116 14.42 -0.46 20.27
C TRP A 116 15.15 0.85 20.59
N ASP A 117 16.49 0.82 20.60
CA ASP A 117 17.30 1.97 21.06
C ASP A 117 17.11 3.21 20.19
N LYS A 118 17.09 3.02 18.87
CA LYS A 118 16.98 4.12 17.91
C LYS A 118 15.55 4.50 17.55
N TYR A 119 14.65 3.50 17.47
CA TYR A 119 13.32 3.73 16.90
C TYR A 119 12.17 3.39 17.84
N ARG A 120 12.42 2.83 19.02
CA ARG A 120 11.38 2.40 19.97
C ARG A 120 10.41 1.36 19.39
N ILE A 121 10.88 0.50 18.51
CA ILE A 121 10.12 -0.63 17.97
C ILE A 121 10.29 -1.81 18.93
N GLY A 122 9.18 -2.33 19.44
CA GLY A 122 9.17 -3.47 20.36
C GLY A 122 9.51 -4.80 19.67
N ASN A 123 9.87 -5.81 20.46
CA ASN A 123 10.36 -7.10 19.93
C ASN A 123 9.32 -7.81 19.04
N GLU A 124 8.06 -7.88 19.46
CA GLU A 124 7.00 -8.58 18.69
C GLU A 124 6.81 -7.93 17.30
N GLU A 125 6.83 -6.62 17.25
CA GLU A 125 6.73 -5.90 15.99
C GLU A 125 8.02 -6.03 15.15
N ALA A 126 9.18 -6.01 15.79
CA ALA A 126 10.46 -6.24 15.13
C ALA A 126 10.53 -7.65 14.51
N ASP A 127 10.02 -8.67 15.20
CA ASP A 127 9.89 -10.04 14.68
C ASP A 127 8.98 -10.10 13.46
N PHE A 128 7.83 -9.42 13.51
CA PHE A 128 6.91 -9.37 12.39
C PHE A 128 7.54 -8.68 11.17
N LEU A 129 8.24 -7.57 11.38
CA LEU A 129 8.96 -6.85 10.32
C LEU A 129 10.15 -7.65 9.78
N TYR A 130 10.82 -8.42 10.62
CA TYR A 130 11.89 -9.33 10.20
C TYR A 130 11.36 -10.46 9.31
N LYS A 131 10.19 -11.04 9.62
CA LYS A 131 9.53 -12.03 8.74
C LYS A 131 9.25 -11.44 7.36
N ILE A 132 8.71 -10.22 7.28
CA ILE A 132 8.49 -9.54 5.99
C ILE A 132 9.82 -9.37 5.25
N TYR A 133 10.87 -8.90 5.93
CA TYR A 133 12.19 -8.73 5.35
C TYR A 133 12.74 -10.05 4.79
N LYS A 134 12.64 -11.15 5.54
CA LYS A 134 13.10 -12.49 5.11
C LYS A 134 12.32 -12.99 3.89
N ASN A 135 11.02 -12.76 3.83
CA ASN A 135 10.19 -13.13 2.68
C ASN A 135 10.48 -12.31 1.41
N GLN A 136 11.25 -11.23 1.53
CA GLN A 136 11.75 -10.41 0.43
C GLN A 136 13.23 -10.67 0.09
N GLU A 137 13.94 -11.48 0.87
CA GLU A 137 15.40 -11.58 0.85
C GLU A 137 15.94 -11.96 -0.55
N ASP A 138 15.35 -12.99 -1.18
CA ASP A 138 15.79 -13.42 -2.52
C ASP A 138 15.66 -12.30 -3.56
N LEU A 139 14.56 -11.56 -3.52
CA LEU A 139 14.36 -10.45 -4.44
C LEU A 139 15.34 -9.31 -4.15
N ARG A 140 15.56 -8.98 -2.87
CA ARG A 140 16.52 -7.94 -2.46
C ARG A 140 17.95 -8.25 -2.89
N LEU A 141 18.39 -9.50 -2.75
CA LEU A 141 19.74 -9.94 -3.15
C LEU A 141 19.95 -9.90 -4.66
N ASN A 142 18.89 -10.13 -5.45
CA ASN A 142 18.94 -10.17 -6.91
C ASN A 142 18.58 -8.85 -7.58
N SER A 143 18.06 -7.87 -6.83
CA SER A 143 17.68 -6.56 -7.36
C SER A 143 18.90 -5.68 -7.66
N ASN A 144 18.88 -5.00 -8.80
CA ASN A 144 19.93 -4.08 -9.23
C ASN A 144 19.41 -3.01 -10.20
N LEU A 145 20.29 -2.06 -10.57
CA LEU A 145 19.97 -0.91 -11.46
C LEU A 145 19.54 -1.32 -12.88
N LYS A 146 19.81 -2.55 -13.32
CA LYS A 146 19.45 -3.04 -14.67
C LYS A 146 18.11 -3.74 -14.69
N ASN A 147 17.57 -4.06 -13.53
CA ASN A 147 16.26 -4.68 -13.40
C ASN A 147 15.16 -3.62 -13.50
N TYR A 148 14.07 -4.00 -14.15
CA TYR A 148 12.90 -3.12 -14.26
C TYR A 148 11.61 -3.91 -14.27
N ASN A 149 10.53 -3.18 -14.03
CA ASN A 149 9.17 -3.65 -13.99
C ASN A 149 8.30 -2.71 -14.81
N VAL A 150 7.19 -3.18 -15.32
CA VAL A 150 6.25 -2.39 -16.11
C VAL A 150 4.93 -2.27 -15.37
N TYR A 151 4.43 -1.05 -15.22
CA TYR A 151 3.11 -0.76 -14.69
C TYR A 151 2.22 -0.10 -15.74
N VAL A 152 1.01 -0.61 -15.90
CA VAL A 152 0.00 -0.02 -16.80
C VAL A 152 -1.22 0.36 -15.99
N HIS A 153 -1.62 1.61 -16.08
CA HIS A 153 -2.83 2.11 -15.42
C HIS A 153 -4.00 2.14 -16.39
N ILE A 154 -5.11 1.51 -16.04
CA ILE A 154 -6.38 1.58 -16.75
C ILE A 154 -7.42 2.23 -15.82
N PRO A 155 -7.91 3.46 -16.12
CA PRO A 155 -8.68 4.25 -15.17
C PRO A 155 -10.19 3.94 -15.16
N PHE A 156 -10.67 2.94 -15.90
CA PHE A 156 -12.10 2.66 -16.05
C PHE A 156 -12.63 1.71 -14.98
N CYS A 157 -13.88 1.93 -14.57
CA CYS A 157 -14.64 1.07 -13.65
C CYS A 157 -16.12 1.02 -14.07
N PRO A 158 -16.83 -0.09 -13.80
CA PRO A 158 -18.28 -0.19 -14.06
C PRO A 158 -19.08 0.83 -13.24
N SER A 159 -18.66 1.07 -12.00
CA SER A 159 -19.24 2.08 -11.10
C SER A 159 -18.18 2.57 -10.12
N ARG A 160 -18.41 3.71 -9.46
CA ARG A 160 -17.49 4.24 -8.44
C ARG A 160 -17.92 3.81 -7.05
N CYS A 161 -17.08 2.97 -6.42
CA CYS A 161 -17.28 2.57 -5.02
C CYS A 161 -17.14 3.78 -4.08
N LEU A 162 -17.94 3.85 -3.00
CA LEU A 162 -17.97 5.00 -2.10
C LEU A 162 -16.64 5.25 -1.36
N TYR A 163 -15.90 4.18 -1.06
CA TYR A 163 -14.60 4.25 -0.40
C TYR A 163 -13.44 4.62 -1.32
N CYS A 164 -13.61 4.46 -2.65
CA CYS A 164 -12.51 4.56 -3.61
C CYS A 164 -12.03 6.00 -3.78
N SER A 165 -10.74 6.21 -3.54
CA SER A 165 -10.04 7.48 -3.71
C SER A 165 -9.17 7.55 -4.97
N PHE A 166 -9.16 6.50 -5.80
CA PHE A 166 -8.43 6.51 -7.05
C PHE A 166 -9.10 7.41 -8.10
N ASP A 167 -8.29 8.00 -8.96
CA ASP A 167 -8.75 8.78 -10.11
C ASP A 167 -9.31 7.81 -11.17
N THR A 168 -10.61 7.43 -11.01
CA THR A 168 -11.28 6.50 -11.89
C THR A 168 -12.41 7.17 -12.67
N THR A 169 -12.70 6.65 -13.86
CA THR A 169 -13.75 7.09 -14.75
C THR A 169 -14.74 5.94 -14.97
N ILE A 170 -16.04 6.25 -14.98
CA ILE A 170 -17.05 5.25 -15.34
C ILE A 170 -16.90 4.90 -16.83
N GLU A 171 -17.13 3.63 -17.16
CA GLU A 171 -17.06 3.07 -18.51
C GLU A 171 -17.75 3.95 -19.55
N ASN A 172 -17.06 4.17 -20.66
CA ASN A 172 -17.57 4.83 -21.85
C ASN A 172 -16.82 4.29 -23.06
N LYS A 173 -17.52 3.57 -23.95
CA LYS A 173 -16.90 2.85 -25.07
C LYS A 173 -15.99 3.73 -25.92
N GLY A 174 -16.46 4.90 -26.34
CA GLY A 174 -15.66 5.79 -27.18
C GLY A 174 -14.38 6.31 -26.50
N LYS A 175 -14.45 6.59 -25.19
CA LYS A 175 -13.28 6.99 -24.40
C LYS A 175 -12.32 5.81 -24.18
N MET A 176 -12.84 4.62 -23.96
CA MET A 176 -12.04 3.39 -23.78
C MET A 176 -11.27 3.04 -25.06
N ASP A 177 -11.91 3.09 -26.23
CA ASP A 177 -11.27 2.82 -27.51
C ASP A 177 -10.16 3.83 -27.82
N LEU A 178 -10.40 5.12 -27.58
CA LEU A 178 -9.42 6.17 -27.79
C LEU A 178 -8.27 6.06 -26.77
N TYR A 179 -8.59 5.75 -25.53
CA TYR A 179 -7.59 5.48 -24.48
C TYR A 179 -6.66 4.34 -24.88
N THR A 180 -7.23 3.22 -25.34
CA THR A 180 -6.47 2.05 -25.79
C THR A 180 -5.55 2.41 -26.95
N LYS A 181 -6.05 3.15 -27.95
CA LYS A 181 -5.25 3.63 -29.09
C LYS A 181 -4.02 4.43 -28.61
N ASN A 182 -4.22 5.40 -27.72
CA ASN A 182 -3.14 6.24 -27.23
C ASN A 182 -2.17 5.47 -26.32
N LEU A 183 -2.69 4.60 -25.44
CA LEU A 183 -1.87 3.78 -24.55
C LEU A 183 -0.99 2.79 -25.32
N THR A 184 -1.55 2.08 -26.31
CA THR A 184 -0.78 1.15 -27.16
C THR A 184 0.26 1.88 -28.02
N TYR A 185 -0.04 3.10 -28.46
CA TYR A 185 0.96 3.93 -29.13
C TYR A 185 2.10 4.29 -28.16
N ASP A 186 1.81 4.75 -26.93
CA ASP A 186 2.84 5.12 -25.95
C ASP A 186 3.72 3.92 -25.60
N ILE A 187 3.13 2.72 -25.44
CA ILE A 187 3.86 1.46 -25.19
C ILE A 187 4.80 1.13 -26.36
N ASN A 188 4.29 1.13 -27.60
CA ASN A 188 5.05 0.73 -28.78
C ASN A 188 6.16 1.74 -29.13
N SER A 189 5.96 3.04 -28.89
CA SER A 189 6.92 4.11 -29.18
C SER A 189 7.95 4.32 -28.06
N TYR A 190 7.80 3.69 -26.90
CA TYR A 190 8.74 3.84 -25.79
C TYR A 190 10.14 3.39 -26.18
N GLU A 191 11.15 4.21 -25.95
CA GLU A 191 12.55 3.86 -26.16
C GLU A 191 13.07 3.09 -24.94
N LEU A 192 13.29 1.77 -25.11
CA LEU A 192 13.69 0.90 -24.03
C LEU A 192 15.21 0.94 -23.82
N GLU A 193 15.63 1.40 -22.66
CA GLU A 193 17.05 1.48 -22.26
C GLU A 193 17.56 0.19 -21.60
N PHE A 194 16.69 -0.77 -21.33
CA PHE A 194 17.00 -2.01 -20.64
C PHE A 194 17.17 -3.16 -21.65
N SER A 195 18.20 -3.99 -21.45
CA SER A 195 18.56 -5.09 -22.37
C SER A 195 17.95 -6.44 -22.03
N LYS A 196 17.24 -6.54 -20.89
CA LYS A 196 16.59 -7.78 -20.42
C LYS A 196 15.08 -7.61 -20.43
N GLU A 197 14.37 -8.72 -20.33
CA GLU A 197 12.93 -8.70 -20.06
C GLU A 197 12.61 -8.15 -18.67
N PRO A 198 11.41 -7.57 -18.45
CA PRO A 198 11.02 -7.07 -17.14
C PRO A 198 10.85 -8.20 -16.13
N ASN A 199 11.14 -7.95 -14.87
CA ASN A 199 10.87 -8.91 -13.79
C ASN A 199 9.37 -9.09 -13.55
N SER A 200 8.58 -8.03 -13.77
CA SER A 200 7.12 -8.10 -13.71
C SER A 200 6.45 -7.14 -14.67
N ILE A 201 5.24 -7.51 -15.13
CA ILE A 201 4.28 -6.61 -15.79
C ILE A 201 3.02 -6.61 -14.93
N TYR A 202 2.54 -5.42 -14.57
CA TYR A 202 1.36 -5.24 -13.72
C TYR A 202 0.38 -4.28 -14.37
N ILE A 203 -0.82 -4.77 -14.67
CA ILE A 203 -1.93 -3.96 -15.20
C ILE A 203 -2.94 -3.75 -14.06
N GLY A 204 -3.08 -2.51 -13.63
CA GLY A 204 -3.96 -2.13 -12.54
C GLY A 204 -4.63 -0.78 -12.75
N GLY A 205 -5.08 -0.17 -11.66
CA GLY A 205 -5.67 1.18 -11.68
C GLY A 205 -7.10 1.24 -11.17
N GLY A 206 -8.07 1.39 -12.07
CA GLY A 206 -9.49 1.26 -11.76
C GLY A 206 -9.90 -0.22 -11.71
N THR A 207 -10.36 -0.70 -12.86
CA THR A 207 -10.65 -2.12 -13.07
C THR A 207 -10.23 -2.46 -14.50
N PRO A 208 -9.06 -3.01 -14.73
CA PRO A 208 -8.53 -3.27 -16.07
C PRO A 208 -9.48 -4.05 -17.01
N THR A 209 -10.22 -5.00 -16.48
CA THR A 209 -11.20 -5.80 -17.24
C THR A 209 -12.41 -5.00 -17.71
N SER A 210 -12.68 -3.83 -17.12
CA SER A 210 -13.74 -2.92 -17.56
C SER A 210 -13.53 -2.33 -18.95
N ILE A 211 -12.28 -2.31 -19.45
CA ILE A 211 -11.99 -1.74 -20.79
C ILE A 211 -12.51 -2.62 -21.93
N GLY A 212 -12.96 -3.83 -21.61
CA GLY A 212 -13.50 -4.84 -22.52
C GLY A 212 -12.43 -5.71 -23.16
N LEU A 213 -12.87 -6.87 -23.69
CA LEU A 213 -11.99 -7.91 -24.20
C LEU A 213 -11.02 -7.40 -25.29
N ASP A 214 -11.56 -6.80 -26.36
CA ASP A 214 -10.74 -6.37 -27.51
C ASP A 214 -9.70 -5.32 -27.16
N ASN A 215 -10.06 -4.38 -26.27
CA ASN A 215 -9.16 -3.32 -25.84
C ASN A 215 -8.08 -3.85 -24.90
N LEU A 216 -8.45 -4.72 -23.97
CA LEU A 216 -7.51 -5.34 -23.05
C LEU A 216 -6.50 -6.21 -23.79
N GLU A 217 -6.98 -7.01 -24.77
CA GLU A 217 -6.13 -7.85 -25.62
C GLU A 217 -5.10 -7.01 -26.39
N LYS A 218 -5.52 -5.90 -27.04
CA LYS A 218 -4.61 -4.98 -27.76
C LYS A 218 -3.52 -4.41 -26.86
N ILE A 219 -3.87 -4.05 -25.62
CA ILE A 219 -2.90 -3.55 -24.64
C ILE A 219 -1.88 -4.63 -24.29
N ILE A 220 -2.36 -5.84 -23.97
CA ILE A 220 -1.50 -6.97 -23.61
C ILE A 220 -0.59 -7.36 -24.79
N ASP A 221 -1.11 -7.43 -26.02
CA ASP A 221 -0.31 -7.72 -27.22
C ASP A 221 0.80 -6.67 -27.43
N SER A 222 0.49 -5.39 -27.19
CA SER A 222 1.49 -4.31 -27.27
C SER A 222 2.57 -4.47 -26.22
N LEU A 223 2.21 -4.89 -24.99
CA LEU A 223 3.16 -5.14 -23.90
C LEU A 223 4.07 -6.32 -24.22
N ILE A 224 3.50 -7.46 -24.67
CA ILE A 224 4.27 -8.64 -25.02
C ILE A 224 5.21 -8.36 -26.21
N LYS A 225 4.71 -7.67 -27.22
CA LYS A 225 5.52 -7.27 -28.39
C LYS A 225 6.69 -6.37 -27.99
N LYS A 226 6.49 -5.45 -27.04
CA LYS A 226 7.49 -4.45 -26.63
C LYS A 226 8.49 -4.98 -25.63
N PHE A 227 8.01 -5.71 -24.61
CA PHE A 227 8.77 -6.09 -23.44
C PHE A 227 9.08 -7.59 -23.34
N GLY A 228 8.48 -8.41 -24.19
CA GLY A 228 8.60 -9.87 -24.11
C GLY A 228 7.75 -10.50 -23.02
N HIS A 229 8.12 -11.73 -22.66
CA HIS A 229 7.50 -12.45 -21.57
C HIS A 229 8.18 -12.10 -20.24
N THR A 230 7.44 -12.24 -19.14
CA THR A 230 7.93 -11.97 -17.80
C THR A 230 7.61 -13.11 -16.84
N ARG A 231 8.36 -13.21 -15.75
CA ARG A 231 8.10 -14.17 -14.69
C ARG A 231 6.78 -13.92 -13.97
N GLU A 232 6.41 -12.66 -13.75
CA GLU A 232 5.15 -12.27 -13.11
C GLU A 232 4.38 -11.33 -14.02
N PHE A 233 3.26 -11.80 -14.56
CA PHE A 233 2.33 -11.00 -15.32
C PHE A 233 0.99 -10.92 -14.59
N THR A 234 0.74 -9.77 -13.97
CA THR A 234 -0.45 -9.53 -13.14
C THR A 234 -1.47 -8.67 -13.87
N VAL A 235 -2.74 -9.06 -13.80
CA VAL A 235 -3.89 -8.23 -14.20
C VAL A 235 -4.89 -8.15 -13.05
N GLU A 236 -5.24 -6.93 -12.64
CA GLU A 236 -6.30 -6.72 -11.65
C GLU A 236 -7.68 -7.00 -12.27
N CYS A 237 -8.28 -8.11 -11.89
CA CYS A 237 -9.67 -8.49 -12.19
C CYS A 237 -10.57 -8.19 -10.99
N GLY A 238 -10.33 -7.05 -10.34
CA GLY A 238 -10.81 -6.75 -9.00
C GLY A 238 -12.33 -6.66 -8.83
N ARG A 239 -13.11 -6.69 -9.92
CA ARG A 239 -14.58 -6.63 -9.90
C ARG A 239 -15.15 -7.72 -10.78
N ILE A 240 -15.98 -8.59 -10.18
CA ILE A 240 -16.59 -9.72 -10.88
C ILE A 240 -17.61 -9.29 -11.96
N ASP A 241 -18.21 -8.10 -11.84
CA ASP A 241 -19.14 -7.55 -12.83
C ASP A 241 -18.48 -7.03 -14.12
N SER A 242 -17.14 -7.04 -14.18
CA SER A 242 -16.36 -6.73 -15.38
C SER A 242 -15.74 -7.97 -16.04
N LEU A 243 -16.02 -9.17 -15.52
CA LEU A 243 -15.47 -10.43 -16.02
C LEU A 243 -16.37 -11.08 -17.07
N SER A 244 -15.73 -11.81 -17.98
CA SER A 244 -16.35 -12.84 -18.81
C SER A 244 -15.40 -14.04 -18.95
N LEU A 245 -15.92 -15.19 -19.36
CA LEU A 245 -15.10 -16.39 -19.58
C LEU A 245 -14.07 -16.16 -20.68
N GLU A 246 -14.44 -15.38 -21.72
CA GLU A 246 -13.56 -15.01 -22.81
C GLU A 246 -12.39 -14.14 -22.31
N ILE A 247 -12.63 -13.19 -21.38
CA ILE A 247 -11.57 -12.40 -20.77
C ILE A 247 -10.61 -13.30 -19.99
N LEU A 248 -11.10 -14.18 -19.12
CA LEU A 248 -10.23 -15.09 -18.35
C LEU A 248 -9.42 -16.01 -19.28
N LYS A 249 -10.05 -16.55 -20.31
CA LYS A 249 -9.37 -17.39 -21.32
C LYS A 249 -8.28 -16.58 -22.04
N MET A 250 -8.60 -15.41 -22.56
CA MET A 250 -7.65 -14.53 -23.25
C MET A 250 -6.46 -14.17 -22.35
N LEU A 251 -6.69 -13.79 -21.09
CA LEU A 251 -5.62 -13.49 -20.14
C LEU A 251 -4.66 -14.67 -19.97
N LYS A 252 -5.22 -15.88 -19.79
CA LYS A 252 -4.40 -17.09 -19.63
C LYS A 252 -3.63 -17.43 -20.92
N ASP A 253 -4.28 -17.38 -22.07
CA ASP A 253 -3.67 -17.65 -23.38
C ASP A 253 -2.51 -16.67 -23.69
N LYS A 254 -2.58 -15.44 -23.21
CA LYS A 254 -1.53 -14.41 -23.34
C LYS A 254 -0.42 -14.53 -22.28
N GLY A 255 -0.46 -15.52 -21.40
CA GLY A 255 0.58 -15.76 -20.40
C GLY A 255 0.43 -14.94 -19.11
N VAL A 256 -0.72 -14.34 -18.87
CA VAL A 256 -1.04 -13.80 -17.54
C VAL A 256 -1.11 -14.95 -16.56
N ASN A 257 -0.26 -14.93 -15.54
CA ASN A 257 -0.17 -16.01 -14.55
C ASN A 257 -0.70 -15.60 -13.16
N ARG A 258 -0.93 -14.31 -12.95
CA ARG A 258 -1.44 -13.77 -11.69
C ARG A 258 -2.62 -12.83 -11.94
N ILE A 259 -3.72 -13.04 -11.20
CA ILE A 259 -4.88 -12.15 -11.23
C ILE A 259 -5.28 -11.77 -9.81
N SER A 260 -6.02 -10.69 -9.66
CA SER A 260 -6.72 -10.41 -8.40
C SER A 260 -8.23 -10.43 -8.57
N LEU A 261 -8.90 -11.14 -7.68
CA LEU A 261 -10.35 -11.14 -7.50
C LEU A 261 -10.64 -10.56 -6.11
N ASN A 262 -11.17 -9.33 -6.05
CA ASN A 262 -11.20 -8.57 -4.82
C ASN A 262 -12.61 -8.49 -4.24
N PRO A 263 -12.98 -9.34 -3.24
CA PRO A 263 -14.29 -9.26 -2.62
C PRO A 263 -14.45 -7.99 -1.77
N GLN A 264 -13.37 -7.46 -1.20
CA GLN A 264 -13.27 -6.35 -0.25
C GLN A 264 -13.88 -6.68 1.11
N THR A 265 -15.06 -7.26 1.15
CA THR A 265 -15.74 -7.90 2.28
C THR A 265 -16.70 -8.97 1.75
N PHE A 266 -17.00 -9.99 2.52
CA PHE A 266 -18.06 -10.97 2.23
C PHE A 266 -19.38 -10.65 2.95
N ASN A 267 -19.47 -9.47 3.56
CA ASN A 267 -20.74 -8.99 4.12
C ASN A 267 -21.57 -8.31 3.02
N GLU A 268 -22.62 -9.00 2.56
CA GLU A 268 -23.49 -8.52 1.47
C GLU A 268 -24.24 -7.22 1.81
N GLU A 269 -24.61 -6.99 3.06
CA GLU A 269 -25.26 -5.76 3.47
C GLU A 269 -24.32 -4.56 3.32
N VAL A 270 -23.04 -4.76 3.64
CA VAL A 270 -22.00 -3.76 3.50
C VAL A 270 -21.70 -3.49 2.02
N ILE A 271 -21.50 -4.53 1.22
CA ILE A 271 -21.23 -4.41 -0.23
C ILE A 271 -22.33 -3.60 -0.94
N ASN A 272 -23.59 -3.89 -0.66
CA ASN A 272 -24.74 -3.19 -1.26
C ASN A 272 -24.76 -1.69 -0.94
N LYS A 273 -24.29 -1.29 0.26
CA LYS A 273 -24.16 0.12 0.66
C LYS A 273 -22.99 0.86 0.01
N LEU A 274 -22.02 0.13 -0.59
CA LEU A 274 -20.78 0.70 -1.11
C LEU A 274 -20.82 1.03 -2.61
N ASN A 275 -21.97 0.94 -3.26
CA ASN A 275 -22.11 1.07 -4.72
C ASN A 275 -21.20 0.09 -5.48
N ARG A 276 -21.16 -1.15 -5.01
CA ARG A 276 -20.39 -2.24 -5.59
C ARG A 276 -21.30 -3.43 -5.87
N VAL A 277 -20.95 -4.22 -6.88
CA VAL A 277 -21.71 -5.46 -7.19
C VAL A 277 -21.61 -6.45 -6.03
N SER A 278 -22.71 -7.18 -5.79
CA SER A 278 -22.79 -8.27 -4.82
C SER A 278 -21.75 -9.36 -5.11
N ASN A 279 -21.22 -9.98 -4.05
CA ASN A 279 -20.28 -11.12 -4.16
C ASN A 279 -21.00 -12.48 -4.29
N LYS A 280 -22.31 -12.53 -4.57
CA LYS A 280 -23.05 -13.80 -4.69
C LYS A 280 -22.45 -14.77 -5.71
N ASP A 281 -21.93 -14.25 -6.83
CA ASP A 281 -21.30 -15.06 -7.87
C ASP A 281 -19.79 -15.18 -7.72
N PHE A 282 -19.23 -14.74 -6.58
CA PHE A 282 -17.79 -14.73 -6.36
C PHE A 282 -17.17 -16.14 -6.43
N CYS A 283 -17.84 -17.13 -5.85
CA CYS A 283 -17.43 -18.54 -5.90
C CYS A 283 -17.30 -19.02 -7.35
N PHE A 284 -18.32 -18.77 -8.18
CA PHE A 284 -18.28 -19.13 -9.60
C PHE A 284 -17.05 -18.55 -10.32
N TRP A 285 -16.76 -17.24 -10.14
CA TRP A 285 -15.63 -16.61 -10.80
C TRP A 285 -14.28 -17.09 -10.27
N PHE A 286 -14.19 -17.37 -8.96
CA PHE A 286 -13.00 -17.95 -8.37
C PHE A 286 -12.73 -19.36 -8.91
N ASP A 287 -13.74 -20.21 -8.97
CA ASP A 287 -13.63 -21.57 -9.53
C ASP A 287 -13.22 -21.53 -11.00
N LYS A 288 -13.81 -20.63 -11.80
CA LYS A 288 -13.40 -20.44 -13.20
C LYS A 288 -11.95 -19.98 -13.32
N ALA A 289 -11.50 -19.07 -12.48
CA ALA A 289 -10.08 -18.70 -12.47
C ALA A 289 -9.16 -19.89 -12.15
N ARG A 290 -9.57 -20.77 -11.24
CA ARG A 290 -8.85 -22.03 -10.97
C ARG A 290 -8.86 -22.98 -12.16
N GLU A 291 -10.02 -23.19 -12.79
CA GLU A 291 -10.16 -24.04 -13.98
C GLU A 291 -9.28 -23.58 -15.14
N PHE A 292 -9.16 -22.26 -15.36
CA PHE A 292 -8.24 -21.70 -16.36
C PHE A 292 -6.76 -21.82 -15.97
N GLY A 293 -6.45 -22.18 -14.72
CA GLY A 293 -5.09 -22.49 -14.26
C GLY A 293 -4.22 -21.27 -14.03
N PHE A 294 -4.77 -20.17 -13.51
CA PHE A 294 -3.95 -19.07 -12.98
C PHE A 294 -3.12 -19.56 -11.79
N GLU A 295 -1.81 -19.27 -11.83
CA GLU A 295 -0.86 -19.74 -10.82
C GLU A 295 -1.06 -19.06 -9.48
N THR A 296 -1.49 -17.80 -9.53
CA THR A 296 -1.72 -17.00 -8.33
C THR A 296 -3.01 -16.20 -8.46
N ILE A 297 -3.90 -16.37 -7.50
CA ILE A 297 -5.07 -15.53 -7.30
C ILE A 297 -4.86 -14.74 -6.02
N ASN A 298 -4.98 -13.41 -6.10
CA ASN A 298 -4.98 -12.52 -4.95
C ASN A 298 -6.40 -12.10 -4.59
N MET A 299 -6.67 -11.96 -3.29
CA MET A 299 -7.89 -11.36 -2.76
C MET A 299 -7.55 -10.15 -1.89
N ASP A 300 -8.16 -9.00 -2.18
CA ASP A 300 -8.09 -7.84 -1.30
C ASP A 300 -9.32 -7.78 -0.40
N LEU A 301 -9.08 -7.53 0.88
CA LEU A 301 -10.08 -7.24 1.90
C LEU A 301 -9.82 -5.86 2.50
N ILE A 302 -10.90 -5.12 2.83
CA ILE A 302 -10.81 -3.81 3.46
C ILE A 302 -11.45 -3.89 4.83
N MET A 303 -10.67 -3.67 5.88
CA MET A 303 -11.15 -3.60 7.26
C MET A 303 -11.67 -2.20 7.57
N GLY A 304 -12.82 -2.11 8.25
CA GLY A 304 -13.41 -0.85 8.71
C GLY A 304 -14.32 -0.18 7.70
N LEU A 305 -14.89 -0.93 6.77
CA LEU A 305 -15.94 -0.45 5.88
C LEU A 305 -17.20 -0.04 6.67
N PRO A 306 -18.01 0.91 6.17
CA PRO A 306 -19.23 1.36 6.85
C PRO A 306 -20.22 0.23 7.14
N GLY A 307 -20.53 0.04 8.42
CA GLY A 307 -21.44 -0.99 8.88
C GLY A 307 -20.82 -2.34 9.18
N GLU A 308 -19.48 -2.42 9.17
CA GLU A 308 -18.75 -3.61 9.67
C GLU A 308 -18.36 -3.44 11.12
N ASP A 309 -18.55 -4.51 11.89
CA ASP A 309 -17.98 -4.74 13.20
C ASP A 309 -16.79 -5.72 13.11
N LYS A 310 -16.11 -5.93 14.23
CA LYS A 310 -14.99 -6.85 14.33
C LYS A 310 -15.33 -8.28 13.89
N ALA A 311 -16.53 -8.78 14.26
CA ALA A 311 -16.95 -10.15 13.95
C ALA A 311 -17.16 -10.33 12.44
N SER A 312 -17.79 -9.37 11.78
CA SER A 312 -18.01 -9.36 10.33
C SER A 312 -16.70 -9.36 9.54
N ILE A 313 -15.72 -8.57 9.98
CA ILE A 313 -14.39 -8.52 9.34
C ILE A 313 -13.66 -9.85 9.48
N LEU A 314 -13.62 -10.43 10.68
CA LEU A 314 -12.99 -11.73 10.92
C LEU A 314 -13.67 -12.85 10.12
N ASP A 315 -15.01 -12.82 9.99
CA ASP A 315 -15.75 -13.75 9.15
C ASP A 315 -15.34 -13.62 7.67
N SER A 316 -15.21 -12.39 7.17
CA SER A 316 -14.74 -12.14 5.81
C SER A 316 -13.31 -12.65 5.57
N ILE A 317 -12.41 -12.52 6.55
CA ILE A 317 -11.06 -13.07 6.46
C ILE A 317 -11.09 -14.61 6.43
N LYS A 318 -11.90 -15.26 7.29
CA LYS A 318 -12.07 -16.72 7.30
C LYS A 318 -12.60 -17.22 5.96
N LYS A 319 -13.63 -16.58 5.42
CA LYS A 319 -14.15 -16.92 4.09
C LYS A 319 -13.10 -16.78 2.99
N ALA A 320 -12.27 -15.73 3.03
CA ALA A 320 -11.16 -15.60 2.08
C ALA A 320 -10.15 -16.73 2.22
N ILE A 321 -9.84 -17.16 3.44
CA ILE A 321 -8.95 -18.32 3.71
C ILE A 321 -9.56 -19.62 3.18
N ASP A 322 -10.86 -19.82 3.33
CA ASP A 322 -11.58 -21.02 2.87
C ASP A 322 -11.52 -21.18 1.33
N PHE A 323 -11.53 -20.06 0.56
CA PHE A 323 -11.23 -20.09 -0.87
C PHE A 323 -9.80 -20.50 -1.18
N SER A 324 -8.90 -20.40 -0.21
CA SER A 324 -7.51 -20.81 -0.35
C SER A 324 -6.75 -20.14 -1.51
N PRO A 325 -6.86 -18.80 -1.71
CA PRO A 325 -6.07 -18.11 -2.71
C PRO A 325 -4.57 -18.17 -2.36
N GLU A 326 -3.70 -17.81 -3.29
CA GLU A 326 -2.26 -17.75 -3.01
C GLU A 326 -1.87 -16.47 -2.27
N ASN A 327 -2.65 -15.39 -2.45
CA ASN A 327 -2.43 -14.13 -1.74
C ASN A 327 -3.71 -13.60 -1.12
N ILE A 328 -3.57 -13.00 0.05
CA ILE A 328 -4.59 -12.19 0.70
C ILE A 328 -3.96 -10.86 1.10
N THR A 329 -4.55 -9.75 0.69
CA THR A 329 -4.12 -8.43 1.15
C THR A 329 -5.15 -7.84 2.10
N LEU A 330 -4.73 -7.50 3.30
CA LEU A 330 -5.55 -6.76 4.25
C LEU A 330 -5.26 -5.26 4.13
N HIS A 331 -6.26 -4.53 3.67
CA HIS A 331 -6.24 -3.07 3.68
C HIS A 331 -7.02 -2.54 4.87
N THR A 332 -6.58 -1.42 5.43
CA THR A 332 -7.40 -0.65 6.36
C THR A 332 -8.02 0.51 5.62
N LEU A 333 -9.32 0.72 5.79
CA LEU A 333 -10.02 1.86 5.20
C LEU A 333 -9.33 3.16 5.61
N ALA A 334 -8.91 3.94 4.63
CA ALA A 334 -8.35 5.27 4.83
C ALA A 334 -9.23 6.33 4.16
N LEU A 335 -9.65 7.31 4.93
CA LEU A 335 -10.48 8.41 4.43
C LEU A 335 -9.60 9.41 3.68
N LYS A 336 -9.63 9.35 2.36
CA LYS A 336 -8.82 10.20 1.47
C LYS A 336 -9.68 11.15 0.68
N ASN A 337 -9.12 12.31 0.38
CA ASN A 337 -9.73 13.25 -0.57
C ASN A 337 -10.05 12.53 -1.88
N GLY A 338 -11.23 12.79 -2.43
CA GLY A 338 -11.71 12.14 -3.63
C GLY A 338 -12.55 10.88 -3.40
N SER A 339 -12.63 10.33 -2.18
CA SER A 339 -13.64 9.31 -1.87
C SER A 339 -14.93 9.96 -1.36
N LYS A 340 -16.08 9.38 -1.74
CA LYS A 340 -17.37 9.88 -1.27
C LYS A 340 -17.54 9.75 0.24
N LEU A 341 -16.92 8.74 0.86
CA LEU A 341 -16.93 8.60 2.32
C LEU A 341 -16.22 9.77 3.01
N PHE A 342 -15.12 10.27 2.43
CA PHE A 342 -14.45 11.46 2.96
C PHE A 342 -15.29 12.72 2.78
N GLU A 343 -15.89 12.90 1.60
CA GLU A 343 -16.78 14.04 1.30
C GLU A 343 -18.00 14.08 2.22
N ASN A 344 -18.52 12.91 2.59
CA ASN A 344 -19.67 12.77 3.51
C ASN A 344 -19.25 12.78 4.99
N SER A 345 -18.01 13.11 5.31
CA SER A 345 -17.49 13.17 6.70
C SER A 345 -17.77 11.88 7.49
N TYR A 346 -17.56 10.72 6.84
CA TYR A 346 -17.77 9.43 7.49
C TYR A 346 -16.87 9.29 8.72
N HIS A 347 -17.46 8.91 9.84
CA HIS A 347 -16.76 8.49 11.06
C HIS A 347 -17.17 7.05 11.37
N ASN A 348 -16.28 6.32 11.98
CA ASN A 348 -16.56 4.97 12.47
C ASN A 348 -16.33 4.98 13.99
N ASP A 349 -17.40 4.76 14.74
CA ASP A 349 -17.41 4.77 16.20
C ASP A 349 -17.24 3.35 16.78
N GLU A 350 -17.09 2.34 15.92
CA GLU A 350 -16.90 0.95 16.34
C GLU A 350 -15.55 0.76 17.06
N ASP A 351 -15.58 -0.02 18.13
CA ASP A 351 -14.36 -0.47 18.80
C ASP A 351 -13.85 -1.79 18.18
N PHE A 352 -12.81 -1.68 17.39
CA PHE A 352 -12.19 -2.84 16.75
C PHE A 352 -11.20 -3.58 17.65
N GLY A 353 -10.87 -3.04 18.84
CA GLY A 353 -9.97 -3.67 19.80
C GLY A 353 -8.67 -4.16 19.15
N ASN A 354 -8.33 -5.43 19.34
CA ASN A 354 -7.13 -6.08 18.82
C ASN A 354 -7.35 -6.76 17.45
N LEU A 355 -8.32 -6.29 16.63
CA LEU A 355 -8.68 -6.89 15.34
C LEU A 355 -7.46 -7.14 14.43
N LEU A 356 -6.55 -6.18 14.32
CA LEU A 356 -5.38 -6.32 13.46
C LEU A 356 -4.50 -7.50 13.88
N GLU A 357 -4.24 -7.65 15.18
CA GLU A 357 -3.41 -8.73 15.71
C GLU A 357 -4.09 -10.10 15.56
N GLU A 358 -5.41 -10.17 15.78
CA GLU A 358 -6.18 -11.38 15.51
C GLU A 358 -6.18 -11.76 14.04
N SER A 359 -6.27 -10.76 13.14
CA SER A 359 -6.20 -10.97 11.70
C SER A 359 -4.83 -11.47 11.26
N LYS A 360 -3.74 -10.88 11.77
CA LYS A 360 -2.36 -11.33 11.54
C LYS A 360 -2.18 -12.79 11.96
N LYS A 361 -2.61 -13.12 13.19
CA LYS A 361 -2.54 -14.46 13.75
C LYS A 361 -3.31 -15.47 12.90
N LEU A 362 -4.56 -15.15 12.55
CA LEU A 362 -5.42 -16.02 11.74
C LEU A 362 -4.79 -16.36 10.38
N LEU A 363 -4.19 -15.39 9.70
CA LEU A 363 -3.53 -15.64 8.42
C LEU A 363 -2.26 -16.47 8.56
N ILE A 364 -1.41 -16.16 9.54
CA ILE A 364 -0.16 -16.91 9.78
C ILE A 364 -0.46 -18.38 10.14
N GLU A 365 -1.46 -18.64 11.00
CA GLU A 365 -1.90 -19.99 11.37
C GLU A 365 -2.43 -20.80 10.17
N ASN A 366 -2.86 -20.11 9.10
CA ASN A 366 -3.32 -20.73 7.85
C ASN A 366 -2.26 -20.69 6.73
N ASN A 367 -0.97 -20.61 7.08
CA ASN A 367 0.18 -20.64 6.17
C ASN A 367 0.28 -19.47 5.19
N TYR A 368 -0.24 -18.30 5.57
CA TYR A 368 -0.03 -17.05 4.84
C TYR A 368 1.05 -16.23 5.53
N GLU A 369 2.18 -16.05 4.85
CA GLU A 369 3.31 -15.28 5.36
C GLU A 369 3.25 -13.83 4.88
N PRO A 370 3.50 -12.83 5.77
CA PRO A 370 3.50 -11.44 5.36
C PRO A 370 4.72 -11.17 4.47
N TYR A 371 4.51 -10.48 3.33
CA TYR A 371 5.60 -10.23 2.37
C TYR A 371 5.78 -8.77 1.97
N TYR A 372 4.82 -7.90 2.23
CA TYR A 372 4.99 -6.44 2.15
C TYR A 372 4.08 -5.73 3.13
N LEU A 373 4.46 -4.49 3.48
CA LEU A 373 3.70 -3.64 4.38
C LEU A 373 3.86 -2.18 3.97
N TYR A 374 2.75 -1.45 3.98
CA TYR A 374 2.77 0.00 3.92
C TYR A 374 1.75 0.61 4.87
N ARG A 375 1.98 1.86 5.25
CA ARG A 375 1.10 2.59 6.17
C ARG A 375 0.31 3.67 5.45
N GLN A 376 -0.93 3.85 5.84
CA GLN A 376 -1.77 4.95 5.38
C GLN A 376 -2.08 5.90 6.53
N LYS A 377 -2.22 7.17 6.19
CA LYS A 377 -2.69 8.20 7.12
C LYS A 377 -4.20 8.30 7.04
N LYS A 378 -4.85 8.72 8.14
CA LYS A 378 -6.32 8.84 8.25
C LYS A 378 -7.04 7.49 8.06
N SER A 379 -6.45 6.41 8.52
CA SER A 379 -7.07 5.10 8.55
C SER A 379 -8.03 4.96 9.72
N VAL A 380 -9.08 4.16 9.53
CA VAL A 380 -10.17 4.00 10.50
C VAL A 380 -9.76 3.11 11.68
N ILE A 381 -9.04 2.01 11.42
CA ILE A 381 -8.66 1.02 12.44
C ILE A 381 -7.19 1.17 12.81
N SER A 382 -6.32 0.91 11.84
CA SER A 382 -4.86 0.93 11.95
C SER A 382 -4.27 1.60 10.72
N SER A 383 -3.02 2.06 10.82
CA SER A 383 -2.35 2.61 9.63
C SER A 383 -1.83 1.53 8.67
N GLU A 384 -1.87 0.26 9.05
CA GLU A 384 -1.22 -0.84 8.35
C GLU A 384 -2.05 -1.40 7.20
N ASN A 385 -1.36 -1.71 6.10
CA ASN A 385 -1.86 -2.49 4.97
C ASN A 385 -0.81 -3.55 4.68
N ILE A 386 -1.21 -4.82 4.70
CA ILE A 386 -0.28 -5.94 4.71
C ILE A 386 -0.68 -6.94 3.65
N GLY A 387 0.25 -7.30 2.77
CA GLY A 387 0.08 -8.40 1.84
C GLY A 387 0.65 -9.68 2.42
N TYR A 388 -0.15 -10.75 2.36
CA TYR A 388 0.19 -12.08 2.77
C TYR A 388 0.21 -13.02 1.58
N ALA A 389 1.10 -14.00 1.59
CA ALA A 389 1.24 -14.97 0.52
C ALA A 389 1.53 -16.37 1.06
N LYS A 390 1.07 -17.39 0.34
CA LYS A 390 1.63 -18.73 0.47
C LYS A 390 3.05 -18.75 -0.10
N LYS A 391 3.87 -19.67 0.37
CA LYS A 391 5.28 -19.79 -0.05
C LYS A 391 5.41 -19.82 -1.58
N GLY A 392 6.25 -18.95 -2.13
CA GLY A 392 6.52 -18.85 -3.57
C GLY A 392 5.56 -17.95 -4.35
N HIS A 393 4.55 -17.36 -3.71
CA HIS A 393 3.52 -16.55 -4.37
C HIS A 393 3.55 -15.06 -3.96
N ALA A 394 4.61 -14.59 -3.31
CA ALA A 394 4.79 -13.16 -3.05
C ALA A 394 4.90 -12.37 -4.36
N SER A 395 4.18 -11.25 -4.49
CA SER A 395 4.23 -10.45 -5.71
C SER A 395 5.51 -9.65 -5.80
N VAL A 396 6.25 -9.87 -6.88
CA VAL A 396 7.48 -9.12 -7.21
C VAL A 396 7.16 -7.64 -7.35
N TYR A 397 6.12 -7.31 -8.12
CA TYR A 397 5.74 -5.91 -8.34
C TYR A 397 5.41 -5.17 -7.04
N ASN A 398 4.63 -5.81 -6.15
CA ASN A 398 4.26 -5.17 -4.88
C ASN A 398 5.48 -4.89 -3.99
N ILE A 399 6.41 -5.84 -3.90
CA ILE A 399 7.65 -5.65 -3.13
C ILE A 399 8.48 -4.52 -3.74
N VAL A 400 8.74 -4.57 -5.06
CA VAL A 400 9.53 -3.55 -5.77
C VAL A 400 8.94 -2.16 -5.59
N MET A 401 7.62 -2.05 -5.72
CA MET A 401 6.91 -0.77 -5.60
C MET A 401 6.99 -0.19 -4.18
N MET A 402 6.85 -1.05 -3.16
CA MET A 402 6.88 -0.62 -1.76
C MET A 402 8.29 -0.33 -1.27
N GLU A 403 9.24 -1.19 -1.59
CA GLU A 403 10.61 -1.08 -1.08
C GLU A 403 11.53 -0.22 -1.97
N GLU A 404 11.08 0.13 -3.18
CA GLU A 404 11.87 0.84 -4.19
C GLU A 404 13.19 0.12 -4.47
N LEU A 405 13.11 -1.15 -4.91
CA LEU A 405 14.29 -1.98 -5.17
C LEU A 405 14.78 -1.89 -6.61
N GLU A 406 13.87 -1.70 -7.57
CA GLU A 406 14.15 -1.75 -9.00
C GLU A 406 13.44 -0.61 -9.74
N ASN A 407 13.77 -0.44 -11.01
CA ASN A 407 13.12 0.52 -11.88
C ASN A 407 11.67 0.12 -12.17
N ILE A 408 10.82 1.13 -12.41
CA ILE A 408 9.42 0.92 -12.83
C ILE A 408 9.15 1.86 -14.01
N ILE A 409 8.71 1.30 -15.13
CA ILE A 409 8.23 2.04 -16.28
C ILE A 409 6.71 2.11 -16.20
N GLY A 410 6.16 3.31 -16.12
CA GLY A 410 4.72 3.55 -15.94
C GLY A 410 4.04 4.06 -17.21
N PHE A 411 2.99 3.38 -17.65
CA PHE A 411 2.15 3.75 -18.76
C PHE A 411 0.72 4.08 -18.34
N GLY A 412 0.07 4.95 -19.10
CA GLY A 412 -1.32 5.34 -18.87
C GLY A 412 -1.48 6.51 -17.91
N LEU A 413 -2.71 6.84 -17.62
CA LEU A 413 -3.13 8.02 -16.87
C LEU A 413 -2.56 8.00 -15.44
N GLY A 414 -1.86 9.06 -15.04
CA GLY A 414 -1.33 9.18 -13.68
C GLY A 414 -0.27 8.15 -13.26
N ALA A 415 0.15 7.26 -14.16
CA ALA A 415 1.23 6.32 -13.91
C ALA A 415 2.57 7.04 -13.68
N SER A 416 3.42 6.47 -12.85
CA SER A 416 4.73 7.05 -12.53
C SER A 416 5.85 6.14 -12.99
N THR A 417 6.69 6.64 -13.87
CA THR A 417 7.99 6.04 -14.17
C THR A 417 8.97 6.41 -13.07
N LYS A 418 9.69 5.43 -12.54
CA LYS A 418 10.69 5.58 -11.48
C LYS A 418 11.98 4.92 -11.94
N ILE A 419 12.99 5.71 -12.22
CA ILE A 419 14.31 5.21 -12.65
C ILE A 419 15.32 5.45 -11.53
N LEU A 420 16.03 4.42 -11.14
CA LEU A 420 17.06 4.46 -10.12
C LEU A 420 18.36 4.98 -10.75
N ASN A 421 18.84 6.13 -10.32
CA ASN A 421 20.08 6.71 -10.79
C ASN A 421 21.30 6.10 -10.08
N GLU A 422 22.51 6.40 -10.58
CA GLU A 422 23.77 5.91 -10.04
C GLU A 422 24.02 6.27 -8.57
N LYS A 423 23.35 7.31 -8.06
CA LYS A 423 23.42 7.73 -6.65
C LYS A 423 22.44 6.97 -5.74
N GLY A 424 21.73 5.95 -6.26
CA GLY A 424 20.74 5.17 -5.52
C GLY A 424 19.46 5.96 -5.20
N LYS A 425 19.17 7.00 -5.98
CA LYS A 425 17.94 7.80 -5.83
C LYS A 425 17.02 7.61 -7.02
N PHE A 426 15.71 7.51 -6.77
CA PHE A 426 14.72 7.46 -7.83
C PHE A 426 14.46 8.84 -8.42
N GLU A 427 14.61 8.94 -9.72
CA GLU A 427 14.03 9.99 -10.54
C GLU A 427 12.61 9.57 -10.93
N ARG A 428 11.66 10.49 -10.81
CA ARG A 428 10.24 10.19 -11.01
C ARG A 428 9.69 11.08 -12.10
N ASN A 429 9.11 10.44 -13.11
CA ASN A 429 8.33 11.11 -14.14
C ASN A 429 6.86 10.66 -13.99
N LEU A 430 5.95 11.62 -13.83
CA LEU A 430 4.53 11.37 -13.62
C LEU A 430 3.76 11.69 -14.89
N ASN A 431 2.99 10.75 -15.39
CA ASN A 431 2.07 10.97 -16.50
C ASN A 431 0.92 11.90 -16.07
N SER A 432 0.31 12.59 -17.04
CA SER A 432 -0.87 13.43 -16.79
C SER A 432 -1.95 12.66 -16.05
N LYS A 433 -2.61 13.32 -15.11
CA LYS A 433 -3.80 12.80 -14.41
C LYS A 433 -5.11 13.24 -15.07
N ASN A 434 -5.05 14.08 -16.08
CA ASN A 434 -6.22 14.56 -16.80
C ASN A 434 -6.54 13.60 -17.95
N LEU A 435 -7.68 12.92 -17.88
CA LEU A 435 -8.11 11.98 -18.91
C LEU A 435 -8.34 12.69 -20.26
N GLU A 436 -8.96 13.85 -20.29
CA GLU A 436 -9.24 14.58 -21.54
C GLU A 436 -7.92 14.97 -22.23
N ASP A 437 -6.91 15.38 -21.48
CA ASP A 437 -5.58 15.67 -22.04
C ASP A 437 -4.92 14.41 -22.59
N PHE A 438 -5.06 13.29 -21.90
CA PHE A 438 -4.54 12.00 -22.37
C PHE A 438 -5.25 11.56 -23.66
N LEU A 439 -6.57 11.76 -23.76
CA LEU A 439 -7.35 11.37 -24.93
C LEU A 439 -7.07 12.28 -26.16
N ARG A 440 -6.74 13.55 -25.95
CA ARG A 440 -6.47 14.51 -27.04
C ARG A 440 -5.08 14.41 -27.65
N ARG A 441 -4.18 13.64 -27.05
CA ARG A 441 -2.76 13.60 -27.46
C ARG A 441 -2.54 13.13 -28.91
N ARG A 442 -3.53 12.47 -29.55
CA ARG A 442 -3.38 11.93 -30.93
C ARG A 442 -4.72 11.66 -31.65
#